data_71cafec245b23be54008a2c40d8378aa
#
_entry.id   71cafec245b23be54008a2c40d8378aa
#
_cell.length_a   1.000
_cell.length_b   1.000
_cell.length_c   1.000
_cell.angle_alpha   90.00
_cell.angle_beta   90.00
_cell.angle_gamma   90.00
#
_symmetry.space_group_name_H-M   'P 1'
#
loop_
_entity.id
_entity.type
_entity.pdbx_description
1 polymer ?
#
loop_
_entity_poly.entity_id
_entity_poly.type
_entity_poly.pdbx_seq_one_letter_code
_entity_poly.pdbx_strand_id
1 'polypeptide(L)'
;MLTYFLIGAALGVITGIPIGPLNVAIIDAAYRHHLRRAIAVGLGGAVADMTYASLGILWLGQLLTAHTIVPPILYGVSGVVLIIYGIMTVRAQPIDPGVAGQDAESGKSYFWGGFGMGIALILLNPATLITWVVVVGSEMGDASQSEGMAAALGIGCGSALWFTVVAHLANHGKKVLGKKTVWITRIVGAALIGYGVFSIGRSIWYISRAF
;
A
#
# COMPACT_ATOMS: atom_id res chain seq x y z
N MET A 1 -21.90 -10.45 10.82
CA MET A 1 -21.80 -9.36 9.84
C MET A 1 -21.12 -8.13 10.43
N LEU A 2 -21.75 -7.40 11.42
CA LEU A 2 -21.16 -6.19 12.02
C LEU A 2 -19.79 -6.47 12.68
N THR A 3 -19.65 -7.57 13.40
CA THR A 3 -18.40 -7.98 14.05
C THR A 3 -17.28 -8.16 13.02
N TYR A 4 -17.55 -8.86 11.93
CA TYR A 4 -16.57 -9.07 10.86
C TYR A 4 -16.21 -7.78 10.12
N PHE A 5 -17.17 -6.88 9.93
CA PHE A 5 -16.89 -5.54 9.39
C PHE A 5 -15.95 -4.76 10.31
N LEU A 6 -16.17 -4.77 11.63
CA LEU A 6 -15.32 -4.06 12.59
C LEU A 6 -13.92 -4.69 12.69
N ILE A 7 -13.82 -6.03 12.67
CA ILE A 7 -12.55 -6.73 12.60
C ILE A 7 -11.80 -6.33 11.31
N GLY A 8 -12.49 -6.36 10.18
CA GLY A 8 -11.93 -5.91 8.91
C GLY A 8 -11.45 -4.47 8.94
N ALA A 9 -12.23 -3.56 9.51
CA ALA A 9 -11.84 -2.15 9.65
C ALA A 9 -10.59 -1.99 10.53
N ALA A 10 -10.50 -2.70 11.64
CA ALA A 10 -9.31 -2.72 12.48
C ALA A 10 -8.09 -3.26 11.74
N LEU A 11 -8.24 -4.37 10.99
CA LEU A 11 -7.18 -4.96 10.17
C LEU A 11 -6.71 -3.98 9.09
N GLY A 12 -7.63 -3.28 8.40
CA GLY A 12 -7.29 -2.28 7.40
C GLY A 12 -6.47 -1.12 7.97
N VAL A 13 -6.79 -0.65 9.18
CA VAL A 13 -5.97 0.34 9.88
C VAL A 13 -4.61 -0.23 10.24
N ILE A 14 -4.56 -1.39 10.91
CA ILE A 14 -3.32 -1.99 11.45
C ILE A 14 -2.33 -2.32 10.32
N THR A 15 -2.81 -2.89 9.22
CA THR A 15 -1.97 -3.23 8.07
C THR A 15 -1.50 -2.00 7.28
N GLY A 16 -2.21 -0.88 7.39
CA GLY A 16 -1.81 0.40 6.82
C GLY A 16 -0.71 1.12 7.61
N ILE A 17 -0.53 0.84 8.91
CA ILE A 17 0.45 1.51 9.79
C ILE A 17 1.90 1.32 9.32
N PRO A 18 2.36 0.14 8.90
CA PRO A 18 3.71 -0.01 8.37
C PRO A 18 3.91 0.89 7.15
N ILE A 19 5.01 1.67 7.15
CA ILE A 19 5.30 2.61 6.08
C ILE A 19 5.70 1.83 4.83
N GLY A 20 4.73 1.61 3.95
CA GLY A 20 4.90 0.96 2.65
C GLY A 20 4.97 1.95 1.48
N PRO A 21 5.13 1.44 0.24
CA PRO A 21 5.18 2.27 -0.97
C PRO A 21 4.00 3.23 -1.10
N LEU A 22 2.81 2.79 -0.71
CA LEU A 22 1.61 3.61 -0.77
C LEU A 22 1.66 4.79 0.21
N ASN A 23 2.06 4.57 1.46
CA ASN A 23 2.21 5.65 2.44
C ASN A 23 3.22 6.69 1.96
N VAL A 24 4.32 6.25 1.32
CA VAL A 24 5.30 7.15 0.71
C VAL A 24 4.69 7.98 -0.40
N ALA A 25 3.93 7.35 -1.29
CA ALA A 25 3.26 8.04 -2.40
C ALA A 25 2.22 9.05 -1.88
N ILE A 26 1.48 8.71 -0.81
CA ILE A 26 0.54 9.64 -0.15
C ILE A 26 1.29 10.84 0.42
N ILE A 27 2.38 10.60 1.15
CA ILE A 27 3.22 11.66 1.71
C ILE A 27 3.80 12.53 0.61
N ASP A 28 4.39 11.94 -0.43
CA ASP A 28 4.95 12.67 -1.57
C ASP A 28 3.87 13.50 -2.29
N ALA A 29 2.69 12.92 -2.54
CA ALA A 29 1.57 13.63 -3.14
C ALA A 29 1.08 14.80 -2.28
N ALA A 30 1.04 14.66 -0.93
CA ALA A 30 0.67 15.72 -0.01
C ALA A 30 1.69 16.86 -0.01
N TYR A 31 2.98 16.52 -0.10
CA TYR A 31 4.06 17.52 -0.10
C TYR A 31 4.18 18.24 -1.43
N ARG A 32 4.22 17.51 -2.55
CA ARG A 32 4.48 18.08 -3.88
C ARG A 32 3.26 18.73 -4.50
N HIS A 33 2.11 18.16 -4.24
CA HIS A 33 0.91 18.52 -4.98
C HIS A 33 -0.15 19.13 -4.04
N HIS A 34 -1.22 18.43 -3.79
CA HIS A 34 -2.30 18.88 -2.94
C HIS A 34 -2.88 17.73 -2.12
N LEU A 35 -3.44 18.08 -0.98
CA LEU A 35 -4.17 17.13 -0.12
C LEU A 35 -5.16 16.25 -0.89
N ARG A 36 -5.87 16.83 -1.88
CA ARG A 36 -6.83 16.08 -2.72
C ARG A 36 -6.17 14.93 -3.47
N ARG A 37 -4.97 15.12 -4.02
CA ARG A 37 -4.24 14.04 -4.72
C ARG A 37 -3.75 12.99 -3.73
N ALA A 38 -3.25 13.40 -2.58
CA ALA A 38 -2.83 12.46 -1.53
C ALA A 38 -3.99 11.58 -1.06
N ILE A 39 -5.16 12.18 -0.83
CA ILE A 39 -6.39 11.44 -0.49
C ILE A 39 -6.79 10.50 -1.65
N ALA A 40 -6.71 10.95 -2.91
CA ALA A 40 -7.04 10.12 -4.06
C ALA A 40 -6.11 8.89 -4.15
N VAL A 41 -4.80 9.05 -3.94
CA VAL A 41 -3.83 7.93 -3.86
C VAL A 41 -4.23 6.97 -2.75
N GLY A 42 -4.56 7.47 -1.56
CA GLY A 42 -4.99 6.65 -0.42
C GLY A 42 -6.29 5.89 -0.70
N LEU A 43 -7.28 6.54 -1.28
CA LEU A 43 -8.55 5.90 -1.65
C LEU A 43 -8.36 4.82 -2.72
N GLY A 44 -7.50 5.07 -3.72
CA GLY A 44 -7.13 4.06 -4.71
C GLY A 44 -6.50 2.82 -4.06
N GLY A 45 -5.58 3.04 -3.12
CA GLY A 45 -4.98 1.96 -2.33
C GLY A 45 -6.01 1.19 -1.51
N ALA A 46 -6.93 1.89 -0.83
CA ALA A 46 -7.98 1.26 -0.03
C ALA A 46 -8.94 0.38 -0.86
N VAL A 47 -9.28 0.83 -2.07
CA VAL A 47 -10.07 0.01 -3.01
C VAL A 47 -9.30 -1.24 -3.45
N ALA A 48 -8.00 -1.12 -3.69
CA ALA A 48 -7.16 -2.25 -4.04
C ALA A 48 -6.99 -3.23 -2.86
N ASP A 49 -6.82 -2.74 -1.62
CA ASP A 49 -6.80 -3.58 -0.41
C ASP A 49 -8.11 -4.36 -0.25
N MET A 50 -9.25 -3.68 -0.38
CA MET A 50 -10.57 -4.30 -0.35
C MET A 50 -10.70 -5.38 -1.43
N THR A 51 -10.20 -5.11 -2.64
CA THR A 51 -10.23 -6.06 -3.76
C THR A 51 -9.40 -7.30 -3.43
N TYR A 52 -8.18 -7.12 -2.92
CA TYR A 52 -7.33 -8.26 -2.54
C TYR A 52 -7.90 -9.06 -1.38
N ALA A 53 -8.47 -8.40 -0.38
CA ALA A 53 -9.15 -9.08 0.71
C ALA A 53 -10.35 -9.91 0.19
N SER A 54 -11.16 -9.34 -0.70
CA SER A 54 -12.28 -10.05 -1.34
C SER A 54 -11.81 -11.25 -2.15
N LEU A 55 -10.75 -11.09 -2.95
CA LEU A 55 -10.16 -12.19 -3.72
C LEU A 55 -9.54 -13.26 -2.79
N GLY A 56 -8.91 -12.82 -1.69
CA GLY A 56 -8.37 -13.73 -0.67
C GLY A 56 -9.45 -14.65 -0.08
N ILE A 57 -10.60 -14.08 0.24
CA ILE A 57 -11.76 -14.81 0.77
C ILE A 57 -12.31 -15.80 -0.25
N LEU A 58 -12.41 -15.39 -1.52
CA LEU A 58 -13.11 -16.16 -2.54
C LEU A 58 -12.25 -17.26 -3.18
N TRP A 59 -10.94 -17.00 -3.40
CA TRP A 59 -10.16 -17.82 -4.33
C TRP A 59 -8.68 -18.03 -3.98
N LEU A 60 -8.01 -17.06 -3.39
CA LEU A 60 -6.55 -17.05 -3.31
C LEU A 60 -5.97 -17.96 -2.22
N GLY A 61 -6.73 -18.22 -1.15
CA GLY A 61 -6.29 -19.16 -0.12
C GLY A 61 -6.02 -20.56 -0.68
N GLN A 62 -6.88 -21.04 -1.58
CA GLN A 62 -6.73 -22.33 -2.25
C GLN A 62 -5.57 -22.34 -3.27
N LEU A 63 -5.37 -21.27 -4.01
CA LEU A 63 -4.33 -21.16 -5.04
C LEU A 63 -2.92 -21.16 -4.42
N LEU A 64 -2.74 -20.47 -3.31
CA LEU A 64 -1.43 -20.37 -2.65
C LEU A 64 -1.03 -21.66 -1.93
N THR A 65 -2.01 -22.42 -1.44
CA THR A 65 -1.77 -23.73 -0.84
C THR A 65 -1.58 -24.83 -1.87
N ALA A 66 -2.16 -24.68 -3.08
CA ALA A 66 -2.05 -25.67 -4.16
C ALA A 66 -0.69 -25.63 -4.89
N HIS A 67 0.00 -24.50 -4.90
CA HIS A 67 1.24 -24.34 -5.67
C HIS A 67 2.37 -23.73 -4.84
N THR A 68 3.30 -24.54 -4.41
CA THR A 68 4.48 -24.14 -3.61
C THR A 68 5.39 -23.11 -4.28
N ILE A 69 5.34 -22.99 -5.61
CA ILE A 69 6.18 -22.05 -6.37
C ILE A 69 5.60 -20.62 -6.42
N VAL A 70 4.31 -20.43 -6.14
CA VAL A 70 3.64 -19.13 -6.24
C VAL A 70 4.16 -18.12 -5.20
N PRO A 71 4.26 -18.45 -3.90
CA PRO A 71 4.80 -17.52 -2.92
C PRO A 71 6.21 -17.02 -3.23
N PRO A 72 7.20 -17.86 -3.58
CA PRO A 72 8.55 -17.37 -3.92
C PRO A 72 8.56 -16.43 -5.12
N ILE A 73 7.82 -16.72 -6.19
CA ILE A 73 7.72 -15.82 -7.35
C ILE A 73 7.16 -14.46 -6.91
N LEU A 74 6.09 -14.45 -6.12
CA LEU A 74 5.49 -13.23 -5.62
C LEU A 74 6.46 -12.40 -4.75
N TYR A 75 7.21 -13.04 -3.87
CA TYR A 75 8.26 -12.36 -3.09
C TYR A 75 9.37 -11.79 -3.97
N GLY A 76 9.80 -12.50 -5.00
CA GLY A 76 10.81 -12.04 -5.94
C GLY A 76 10.38 -10.81 -6.72
N VAL A 77 9.20 -10.86 -7.34
CA VAL A 77 8.62 -9.74 -8.10
C VAL A 77 8.41 -8.53 -7.19
N SER A 78 7.84 -8.74 -6.00
CA SER A 78 7.66 -7.69 -5.00
C SER A 78 8.97 -7.02 -4.64
N GLY A 79 10.01 -7.81 -4.37
CA GLY A 79 11.31 -7.28 -4.01
C GLY A 79 11.90 -6.38 -5.10
N VAL A 80 11.82 -6.79 -6.36
CA VAL A 80 12.28 -5.98 -7.51
C VAL A 80 11.50 -4.67 -7.61
N VAL A 81 10.17 -4.72 -7.55
CA VAL A 81 9.31 -3.51 -7.62
C VAL A 81 9.63 -2.54 -6.48
N LEU A 82 9.80 -3.05 -5.26
CA LEU A 82 10.13 -2.23 -4.09
C LEU A 82 11.51 -1.58 -4.18
N ILE A 83 12.51 -2.30 -4.72
CA ILE A 83 13.85 -1.73 -4.94
C ILE A 83 13.78 -0.61 -5.98
N ILE A 84 13.13 -0.84 -7.12
CA ILE A 84 12.98 0.19 -8.16
C ILE A 84 12.30 1.43 -7.60
N TYR A 85 11.17 1.24 -6.90
CA TYR A 85 10.43 2.35 -6.31
C TYR A 85 11.22 3.05 -5.20
N GLY A 86 11.92 2.31 -4.36
CA GLY A 86 12.80 2.85 -3.33
C GLY A 86 13.94 3.70 -3.91
N ILE A 87 14.58 3.24 -5.01
CA ILE A 87 15.61 4.01 -5.72
C ILE A 87 15.02 5.30 -6.29
N MET A 88 13.85 5.23 -6.93
CA MET A 88 13.17 6.42 -7.45
C MET A 88 12.85 7.42 -6.33
N THR A 89 12.41 6.92 -5.18
CA THR A 89 12.10 7.73 -4.00
C THR A 89 13.33 8.40 -3.42
N VAL A 90 14.46 7.68 -3.25
CA VAL A 90 15.73 8.25 -2.76
C VAL A 90 16.28 9.34 -3.71
N ARG A 91 16.14 9.12 -5.02
CA ARG A 91 16.61 10.05 -6.07
C ARG A 91 15.68 11.22 -6.30
N ALA A 92 14.48 11.22 -5.75
CA ALA A 92 13.53 12.30 -5.91
C ALA A 92 14.10 13.61 -5.33
N GLN A 93 14.23 14.61 -6.19
CA GLN A 93 14.76 15.92 -5.78
C GLN A 93 13.77 16.65 -4.86
N PRO A 94 14.26 17.41 -3.88
CA PRO A 94 13.41 18.28 -3.07
C PRO A 94 12.74 19.30 -3.98
N ILE A 95 11.43 19.41 -3.90
CA ILE A 95 10.71 20.49 -4.57
C ILE A 95 10.66 21.68 -3.64
N ASP A 96 11.05 22.84 -4.17
CA ASP A 96 10.92 24.11 -3.46
C ASP A 96 9.42 24.37 -3.20
N PRO A 97 9.02 24.62 -1.94
CA PRO A 97 7.61 24.88 -1.61
C PRO A 97 6.99 26.04 -2.38
N GLY A 98 7.83 26.90 -2.97
CA GLY A 98 7.41 28.04 -3.79
C GLY A 98 6.98 27.71 -5.21
N VAL A 99 7.35 26.52 -5.74
CA VAL A 99 7.02 26.10 -7.13
C VAL A 99 5.82 25.14 -7.17
N ALA A 100 5.43 24.61 -6.04
CA ALA A 100 4.37 23.58 -5.91
C ALA A 100 2.94 24.07 -6.21
N GLY A 101 2.74 25.20 -6.82
CA GLY A 101 1.42 25.82 -7.07
C GLY A 101 1.10 26.15 -8.53
N GLN A 102 2.01 25.90 -9.47
CA GLN A 102 1.82 26.41 -10.84
C GLN A 102 1.29 25.42 -11.86
N ASP A 103 1.29 24.12 -11.59
CA ASP A 103 0.68 23.13 -12.47
C ASP A 103 -0.78 22.88 -12.09
N ALA A 104 -1.62 23.87 -12.35
CA ALA A 104 -3.09 23.74 -12.28
C ALA A 104 -3.61 22.93 -13.47
N GLU A 105 -3.22 21.68 -13.62
CA GLU A 105 -3.99 20.74 -14.42
C GLU A 105 -5.37 20.52 -13.80
N SER A 106 -6.41 20.49 -14.63
CA SER A 106 -7.82 20.49 -14.23
C SER A 106 -8.12 19.45 -13.13
N GLY A 107 -8.75 19.89 -12.05
CA GLY A 107 -8.91 19.15 -10.81
C GLY A 107 -9.49 17.72 -10.88
N LYS A 108 -10.16 17.34 -11.99
CA LYS A 108 -10.65 15.97 -12.21
C LYS A 108 -9.56 15.01 -12.68
N SER A 109 -8.76 15.37 -13.67
CA SER A 109 -7.65 14.54 -14.19
C SER A 109 -6.64 14.25 -13.11
N TYR A 110 -6.39 15.21 -12.24
CA TYR A 110 -5.45 15.13 -11.14
C TYR A 110 -5.87 14.14 -10.03
N PHE A 111 -7.17 14.10 -9.71
CA PHE A 111 -7.73 13.15 -8.75
C PHE A 111 -7.64 11.73 -9.29
N TRP A 112 -8.10 11.48 -10.51
CA TRP A 112 -8.12 10.15 -11.10
C TRP A 112 -6.73 9.59 -11.36
N GLY A 113 -5.76 10.45 -11.70
CA GLY A 113 -4.35 10.06 -11.79
C GLY A 113 -3.77 9.61 -10.45
N GLY A 114 -4.10 10.31 -9.35
CA GLY A 114 -3.74 9.89 -8.00
C GLY A 114 -4.41 8.58 -7.59
N PHE A 115 -5.72 8.45 -7.84
CA PHE A 115 -6.50 7.25 -7.55
C PHE A 115 -5.97 6.02 -8.29
N GLY A 116 -5.73 6.14 -9.60
CA GLY A 116 -5.12 5.07 -10.40
C GLY A 116 -3.71 4.69 -9.93
N MET A 117 -2.90 5.67 -9.53
CA MET A 117 -1.59 5.43 -8.94
C MET A 117 -1.69 4.61 -7.64
N GLY A 118 -2.65 4.94 -6.76
CA GLY A 118 -2.88 4.20 -5.52
C GLY A 118 -3.27 2.75 -5.78
N ILE A 119 -4.19 2.51 -6.74
CA ILE A 119 -4.55 1.16 -7.17
C ILE A 119 -3.32 0.41 -7.69
N ALA A 120 -2.55 1.02 -8.60
CA ALA A 120 -1.40 0.38 -9.21
C ALA A 120 -0.33 -0.01 -8.17
N LEU A 121 -0.04 0.87 -7.20
CA LEU A 121 0.95 0.60 -6.16
C LEU A 121 0.59 -0.59 -5.28
N ILE A 122 -0.68 -0.82 -5.03
CA ILE A 122 -1.15 -1.99 -4.26
C ILE A 122 -1.24 -3.21 -5.15
N LEU A 123 -1.90 -3.12 -6.32
CA LEU A 123 -2.11 -4.28 -7.20
C LEU A 123 -0.80 -4.80 -7.81
N LEU A 124 0.20 -3.93 -8.03
CA LEU A 124 1.51 -4.34 -8.51
C LEU A 124 2.46 -4.75 -7.37
N ASN A 125 2.01 -4.69 -6.12
CA ASN A 125 2.79 -5.13 -4.96
C ASN A 125 2.35 -6.51 -4.47
N PRO A 126 3.01 -7.59 -4.88
CA PRO A 126 2.63 -8.94 -4.48
C PRO A 126 2.84 -9.22 -2.98
N ALA A 127 3.65 -8.42 -2.28
CA ALA A 127 3.74 -8.54 -0.82
C ALA A 127 2.40 -8.18 -0.15
N THR A 128 1.69 -7.18 -0.68
CA THR A 128 0.34 -6.81 -0.20
C THR A 128 -0.65 -7.94 -0.47
N LEU A 129 -0.59 -8.56 -1.65
CA LEU A 129 -1.41 -9.74 -1.97
C LEU A 129 -1.20 -10.86 -0.95
N ILE A 130 0.07 -11.23 -0.70
CA ILE A 130 0.40 -12.29 0.27
C ILE A 130 -0.08 -11.91 1.66
N THR A 131 0.12 -10.64 2.07
CA THR A 131 -0.34 -10.15 3.37
C THR A 131 -1.84 -10.35 3.52
N TRP A 132 -2.63 -9.94 2.51
CA TRP A 132 -4.07 -10.07 2.59
C TRP A 132 -4.55 -11.52 2.56
N VAL A 133 -3.89 -12.40 1.79
CA VAL A 133 -4.22 -13.82 1.81
C VAL A 133 -3.91 -14.45 3.16
N VAL A 134 -2.75 -14.14 3.76
CA VAL A 134 -2.38 -14.67 5.08
C VAL A 134 -3.32 -14.13 6.15
N VAL A 135 -3.56 -12.81 6.18
CA VAL A 135 -4.43 -12.17 7.18
C VAL A 135 -5.86 -12.68 7.07
N VAL A 136 -6.40 -12.72 5.87
CA VAL A 136 -7.76 -13.23 5.63
C VAL A 136 -7.85 -14.71 5.94
N GLY A 137 -6.86 -15.50 5.53
CA GLY A 137 -6.84 -16.96 5.79
C GLY A 137 -6.73 -17.29 7.28
N SER A 138 -5.97 -16.51 8.07
CA SER A 138 -5.80 -16.73 9.50
C SER A 138 -6.99 -16.27 10.33
N GLU A 139 -7.57 -15.11 9.98
CA GLU A 139 -8.60 -14.47 10.82
C GLU A 139 -10.04 -14.84 10.39
N MET A 140 -10.22 -15.35 9.18
CA MET A 140 -11.53 -15.55 8.57
C MET A 140 -11.73 -16.95 7.97
N GLY A 141 -10.89 -17.91 8.33
CA GLY A 141 -10.97 -19.27 7.82
C GLY A 141 -12.32 -19.96 8.05
N ASP A 142 -13.01 -19.61 9.14
CA ASP A 142 -14.32 -20.17 9.52
C ASP A 142 -15.50 -19.24 9.16
N ALA A 143 -15.24 -18.07 8.55
CA ALA A 143 -16.28 -17.11 8.22
C ALA A 143 -17.10 -17.56 7.00
N SER A 144 -18.41 -17.37 7.05
CA SER A 144 -19.26 -17.52 5.87
C SER A 144 -18.87 -16.49 4.80
N GLN A 145 -19.23 -16.77 3.54
CA GLN A 145 -18.93 -15.85 2.42
C GLN A 145 -19.46 -14.43 2.66
N SER A 146 -20.64 -14.30 3.24
CA SER A 146 -21.25 -13.01 3.55
C SER A 146 -20.52 -12.26 4.68
N GLU A 147 -19.98 -12.97 5.66
CA GLU A 147 -19.17 -12.42 6.74
C GLU A 147 -17.79 -12.00 6.22
N GLY A 148 -17.19 -12.81 5.35
CA GLY A 148 -15.97 -12.47 4.67
C GLY A 148 -16.09 -11.20 3.83
N MET A 149 -17.18 -11.06 3.05
CA MET A 149 -17.43 -9.82 2.28
C MET A 149 -17.65 -8.60 3.18
N ALA A 150 -18.32 -8.77 4.33
CA ALA A 150 -18.44 -7.70 5.32
C ALA A 150 -17.06 -7.26 5.86
N ALA A 151 -16.18 -8.23 6.10
CA ALA A 151 -14.81 -7.96 6.51
C ALA A 151 -13.99 -7.26 5.43
N ALA A 152 -14.10 -7.66 4.16
CA ALA A 152 -13.43 -7.00 3.05
C ALA A 152 -13.86 -5.54 2.89
N LEU A 153 -15.14 -5.25 3.04
CA LEU A 153 -15.66 -3.89 3.10
C LEU A 153 -15.10 -3.11 4.30
N GLY A 154 -15.02 -3.75 5.47
CA GLY A 154 -14.39 -3.19 6.65
C GLY A 154 -12.92 -2.84 6.39
N ILE A 155 -12.15 -3.75 5.78
CA ILE A 155 -10.75 -3.53 5.39
C ILE A 155 -10.62 -2.29 4.52
N GLY A 156 -11.44 -2.17 3.46
CA GLY A 156 -11.45 -0.99 2.60
C GLY A 156 -11.72 0.30 3.36
N CYS A 157 -12.70 0.29 4.27
CA CYS A 157 -13.02 1.45 5.12
C CYS A 157 -11.88 1.80 6.08
N GLY A 158 -11.28 0.80 6.73
CA GLY A 158 -10.15 1.00 7.65
C GLY A 158 -8.90 1.52 6.94
N SER A 159 -8.55 0.94 5.80
CA SER A 159 -7.46 1.43 4.95
C SER A 159 -7.71 2.87 4.47
N ALA A 160 -8.93 3.18 4.00
CA ALA A 160 -9.31 4.53 3.57
C ALA A 160 -9.19 5.55 4.70
N LEU A 161 -9.64 5.19 5.91
CA LEU A 161 -9.49 6.03 7.10
C LEU A 161 -8.02 6.29 7.40
N TRP A 162 -7.19 5.24 7.49
CA TRP A 162 -5.77 5.37 7.79
C TRP A 162 -5.04 6.24 6.75
N PHE A 163 -5.20 5.95 5.47
CA PHE A 163 -4.54 6.70 4.40
C PHE A 163 -4.98 8.16 4.34
N THR A 164 -6.24 8.43 4.67
CA THR A 164 -6.74 9.81 4.81
C THR A 164 -6.08 10.53 5.98
N VAL A 165 -5.91 9.86 7.11
CA VAL A 165 -5.16 10.39 8.27
C VAL A 165 -3.72 10.70 7.88
N VAL A 166 -3.04 9.77 7.22
CA VAL A 166 -1.66 9.97 6.73
C VAL A 166 -1.57 11.17 5.78
N ALA A 167 -2.51 11.30 4.84
CA ALA A 167 -2.56 12.43 3.91
C ALA A 167 -2.70 13.79 4.64
N HIS A 168 -3.56 13.85 5.66
CA HIS A 168 -3.74 15.06 6.46
C HIS A 168 -2.53 15.38 7.31
N LEU A 169 -1.95 14.38 7.99
CA LEU A 169 -0.73 14.55 8.79
C LEU A 169 0.44 15.02 7.93
N ALA A 170 0.63 14.42 6.76
CA ALA A 170 1.64 14.84 5.81
C ALA A 170 1.42 16.28 5.34
N ASN A 171 0.19 16.63 4.98
CA ASN A 171 -0.12 17.99 4.52
C ASN A 171 0.08 19.06 5.61
N HIS A 172 -0.19 18.75 6.87
CA HIS A 172 0.13 19.64 8.00
C HIS A 172 1.62 19.68 8.28
N GLY A 173 2.28 18.54 8.24
CA GLY A 173 3.72 18.39 8.50
C GLY A 173 4.60 19.18 7.52
N LYS A 174 4.16 19.38 6.26
CA LYS A 174 4.95 20.16 5.29
C LYS A 174 5.19 21.60 5.74
N LYS A 175 4.27 22.19 6.49
CA LYS A 175 4.42 23.55 7.05
C LYS A 175 5.47 23.63 8.15
N VAL A 176 5.69 22.51 8.86
CA VAL A 176 6.60 22.42 10.03
C VAL A 176 7.99 21.93 9.63
N LEU A 177 8.08 20.97 8.71
CA LEU A 177 9.30 20.26 8.39
C LEU A 177 10.15 20.91 7.30
N GLY A 178 9.58 21.77 6.45
CA GLY A 178 10.33 22.52 5.42
C GLY A 178 11.37 21.65 4.68
N LYS A 179 12.63 22.11 4.66
CA LYS A 179 13.75 21.41 4.00
C LYS A 179 14.07 20.01 4.57
N LYS A 180 13.64 19.70 5.79
CA LYS A 180 13.88 18.36 6.42
C LYS A 180 13.08 17.23 5.77
N THR A 181 12.08 17.56 4.95
CA THR A 181 11.29 16.60 4.16
C THR A 181 12.14 15.67 3.31
N VAL A 182 13.27 16.17 2.77
CA VAL A 182 14.22 15.38 1.97
C VAL A 182 14.74 14.17 2.75
N TRP A 183 15.01 14.34 4.03
CA TRP A 183 15.51 13.26 4.86
C TRP A 183 14.45 12.17 5.08
N ILE A 184 13.18 12.58 5.27
CA ILE A 184 12.07 11.62 5.41
C ILE A 184 11.95 10.79 4.14
N THR A 185 11.93 11.42 2.96
CA THR A 185 11.85 10.74 1.67
C THR A 185 13.03 9.78 1.46
N ARG A 186 14.25 10.17 1.84
CA ARG A 186 15.43 9.31 1.75
C ARG A 186 15.37 8.12 2.70
N ILE A 187 14.97 8.33 3.96
CA ILE A 187 14.83 7.25 4.95
C ILE A 187 13.79 6.24 4.48
N VAL A 188 12.66 6.73 3.98
CA VAL A 188 11.59 5.85 3.49
C VAL A 188 12.03 5.10 2.24
N GLY A 189 12.67 5.77 1.28
CA GLY A 189 13.23 5.11 0.10
C GLY A 189 14.28 4.05 0.46
N ALA A 190 15.15 4.32 1.43
CA ALA A 190 16.11 3.33 1.93
C ALA A 190 15.41 2.14 2.63
N ALA A 191 14.36 2.40 3.41
CA ALA A 191 13.56 1.34 4.03
C ALA A 191 12.87 0.44 2.98
N LEU A 192 12.35 1.03 1.90
CA LEU A 192 11.76 0.28 0.78
C LEU A 192 12.80 -0.60 0.07
N ILE A 193 14.00 -0.08 -0.18
CA ILE A 193 15.10 -0.87 -0.76
C ILE A 193 15.46 -2.02 0.18
N GLY A 194 15.62 -1.76 1.48
CA GLY A 194 15.92 -2.79 2.48
C GLY A 194 14.84 -3.88 2.53
N TYR A 195 13.57 -3.50 2.52
CA TYR A 195 12.47 -4.47 2.47
C TYR A 195 12.40 -5.23 1.14
N GLY A 196 12.71 -4.58 0.02
CA GLY A 196 12.82 -5.22 -1.28
C GLY A 196 13.93 -6.28 -1.32
N VAL A 197 15.11 -5.97 -0.77
CA VAL A 197 16.22 -6.94 -0.64
C VAL A 197 15.82 -8.10 0.25
N PHE A 198 15.17 -7.83 1.39
CA PHE A 198 14.64 -8.88 2.27
C PHE A 198 13.64 -9.79 1.56
N SER A 199 12.73 -9.22 0.76
CA SER A 199 11.74 -9.98 -0.02
C SER A 199 12.41 -10.89 -1.06
N ILE A 200 13.44 -10.40 -1.77
CA ILE A 200 14.22 -11.23 -2.70
C ILE A 200 14.94 -12.36 -1.94
N GLY A 201 15.54 -12.05 -0.80
CA GLY A 201 16.18 -13.07 0.06
C GLY A 201 15.20 -14.17 0.49
N ARG A 202 13.98 -13.80 0.86
CA ARG A 202 12.91 -14.77 1.15
C ARG A 202 12.51 -15.58 -0.07
N SER A 203 12.40 -14.99 -1.26
CA SER A 203 12.14 -15.69 -2.50
C SER A 203 13.17 -16.79 -2.74
N ILE A 204 14.47 -16.44 -2.68
CA ILE A 204 15.58 -17.38 -2.87
C ILE A 204 15.52 -18.49 -1.81
N TRP A 205 15.28 -18.16 -0.55
CA TRP A 205 15.19 -19.13 0.52
C TRP A 205 14.05 -20.14 0.34
N TYR A 206 12.87 -19.69 -0.14
CA TYR A 206 11.76 -20.58 -0.47
C TYR A 206 12.10 -21.51 -1.62
N ILE A 207 12.74 -20.99 -2.68
CA ILE A 207 13.16 -21.79 -3.83
C ILE A 207 14.18 -22.86 -3.41
N SER A 208 15.18 -22.49 -2.61
CA SER A 208 16.23 -23.43 -2.15
C SER A 208 15.72 -24.57 -1.25
N ARG A 209 14.51 -24.45 -0.71
CA ARG A 209 13.87 -25.50 0.11
C ARG A 209 12.81 -26.29 -0.64
N ALA A 210 12.38 -25.81 -1.80
CA ALA A 210 11.38 -26.47 -2.63
C ALA A 210 12.01 -27.45 -3.64
N PHE A 211 13.32 -27.27 -3.88
CA PHE A 211 14.16 -28.12 -4.72
C PHE A 211 15.35 -28.65 -3.95
#